data_0f23d368348c95ee4922307e3ed9b70e
#
_entry.id   0f23d368348c95ee4922307e3ed9b70e
#
_cell.length_a   1.000
_cell.length_b   1.000
_cell.length_c   1.000
_cell.angle_alpha   90.00
_cell.angle_beta   90.00
_cell.angle_gamma   90.00
#
_symmetry.space_group_name_H-M   'P 1'
#
loop_
_entity.id
_entity.type
_entity.pdbx_description
1 polymer ?
#
loop_
_entity_poly.entity_id
_entity_poly.type
_entity_poly.pdbx_seq_one_letter_code
_entity_poly.pdbx_strand_id
1 'polypeptide(L)'
;MEMAMAKPLELWGGVECTVNRVGNRFFNQLRRSGHWERETDLDRFADLGLRTLRFPLVWETCAATAGGEIDWTWSDRRLARVRDLGIRPIAGLLHHGSGPPGTNLLDPEFPEKFARYAAAVARRYPFLDAYTPINEPLTTARFSALYGHWYPHARDDRSFLRALLAQCRGVVLAMRAIREVRPDAELIQTEDLGK
;
A
#
# COMPACT_ATOMS: atom_id res chain seq x y z
N MET A 1 22.44 28.71 -24.67
CA MET A 1 21.19 28.26 -23.97
C MET A 1 21.17 26.76 -24.13
N GLU A 2 21.68 26.05 -23.14
CA GLU A 2 21.79 24.60 -23.16
C GLU A 2 20.37 24.04 -22.96
N MET A 3 19.84 23.38 -23.98
CA MET A 3 18.55 22.67 -23.85
C MET A 3 18.74 21.58 -22.81
N ALA A 4 18.06 21.72 -21.68
CA ALA A 4 18.00 20.65 -20.68
C ALA A 4 17.44 19.41 -21.37
N MET A 5 18.28 18.38 -21.55
CA MET A 5 17.87 17.08 -22.06
C MET A 5 16.74 16.56 -21.18
N ALA A 6 15.58 16.31 -21.75
CA ALA A 6 14.48 15.68 -21.04
C ALA A 6 14.95 14.35 -20.44
N LYS A 7 14.68 14.13 -19.16
CA LYS A 7 15.01 12.85 -18.53
C LYS A 7 14.30 11.73 -19.31
N PRO A 8 14.99 10.62 -19.59
CA PRO A 8 14.35 9.49 -20.27
C PRO A 8 13.16 9.00 -19.44
N LEU A 9 12.11 8.53 -20.13
CA LEU A 9 10.96 7.92 -19.47
C LEU A 9 11.41 6.65 -18.75
N GLU A 10 10.99 6.50 -17.51
CA GLU A 10 11.23 5.31 -16.70
C GLU A 10 9.97 4.43 -16.68
N LEU A 11 10.12 3.15 -16.99
CA LEU A 11 9.04 2.17 -16.98
C LEU A 11 8.85 1.65 -15.55
N TRP A 12 7.68 1.94 -14.97
CA TRP A 12 7.26 1.43 -13.66
C TRP A 12 6.26 0.31 -13.81
N GLY A 13 6.37 -0.69 -12.96
CA GLY A 13 5.40 -1.78 -12.85
C GLY A 13 4.70 -1.79 -11.50
N GLY A 14 3.69 -2.63 -11.39
CA GLY A 14 2.98 -2.89 -10.14
C GLY A 14 2.24 -4.21 -10.20
N VAL A 15 2.11 -4.84 -9.05
CA VAL A 15 1.28 -6.04 -8.87
C VAL A 15 -0.04 -5.60 -8.28
N GLU A 16 -1.15 -6.08 -8.88
CA GLU A 16 -2.47 -5.89 -8.26
C GLU A 16 -2.52 -6.65 -6.94
N CYS A 17 -2.67 -5.91 -5.86
CA CYS A 17 -2.48 -6.42 -4.50
C CYS A 17 -3.64 -6.08 -3.56
N THR A 18 -4.80 -5.78 -4.11
CA THR A 18 -6.01 -5.50 -3.33
C THR A 18 -6.26 -6.60 -2.29
N VAL A 19 -6.44 -6.17 -1.04
CA VAL A 19 -6.96 -7.01 0.04
C VAL A 19 -8.20 -6.34 0.60
N ASN A 20 -9.31 -6.46 -0.12
CA ASN A 20 -10.58 -5.91 0.33
C ASN A 20 -11.36 -6.87 1.22
N ARG A 21 -12.21 -6.30 2.08
CA ARG A 21 -13.07 -7.05 3.00
C ARG A 21 -14.54 -6.91 2.63
N VAL A 22 -15.25 -8.03 2.57
CA VAL A 22 -16.71 -8.07 2.42
C VAL A 22 -17.31 -8.92 3.55
N GLY A 23 -18.11 -8.32 4.40
CA GLY A 23 -18.53 -8.94 5.65
C GLY A 23 -17.32 -9.29 6.52
N ASN A 24 -17.17 -10.60 6.83
CA ASN A 24 -16.03 -11.11 7.61
C ASN A 24 -14.96 -11.80 6.74
N ARG A 25 -15.06 -11.71 5.41
CA ARG A 25 -14.15 -12.37 4.47
C ARG A 25 -13.20 -11.38 3.84
N PHE A 26 -11.90 -11.71 3.81
CA PHE A 26 -10.89 -10.98 3.07
C PHE A 26 -10.63 -11.64 1.72
N PHE A 27 -10.58 -10.81 0.68
CA PHE A 27 -10.28 -11.23 -0.69
C PHE A 27 -8.90 -10.70 -1.05
N ASN A 28 -7.94 -11.60 -1.20
CA ASN A 28 -6.54 -11.27 -1.46
C ASN A 28 -6.19 -11.57 -2.92
N GLN A 29 -5.94 -10.53 -3.69
CA GLN A 29 -5.62 -10.62 -5.12
C GLN A 29 -4.25 -11.26 -5.37
N LEU A 30 -3.26 -11.08 -4.50
CA LEU A 30 -1.95 -11.71 -4.63
C LEU A 30 -2.06 -13.24 -4.60
N ARG A 31 -2.92 -13.77 -3.72
CA ARG A 31 -3.20 -15.23 -3.66
C ARG A 31 -4.02 -15.68 -4.85
N ARG A 32 -5.04 -14.91 -5.22
CA ARG A 32 -5.92 -15.25 -6.33
C ARG A 32 -5.18 -15.29 -7.67
N SER A 33 -4.24 -14.39 -7.90
CA SER A 33 -3.40 -14.36 -9.11
C SER A 33 -2.26 -15.40 -9.06
N GLY A 34 -2.01 -16.02 -7.90
CA GLY A 34 -0.90 -16.93 -7.65
C GLY A 34 0.46 -16.22 -7.47
N HIS A 35 0.48 -14.89 -7.47
CA HIS A 35 1.72 -14.12 -7.23
C HIS A 35 2.29 -14.37 -5.83
N TRP A 36 1.41 -14.65 -4.85
CA TRP A 36 1.84 -14.94 -3.49
C TRP A 36 2.81 -16.14 -3.41
N GLU A 37 2.61 -17.16 -4.22
CA GLU A 37 3.43 -18.37 -4.28
C GLU A 37 4.56 -18.28 -5.31
N ARG A 38 4.34 -17.62 -6.47
CA ARG A 38 5.32 -17.57 -7.55
C ARG A 38 6.40 -16.51 -7.33
N GLU A 39 7.57 -16.94 -6.91
CA GLU A 39 8.74 -16.07 -6.77
C GLU A 39 9.32 -15.62 -8.11
N THR A 40 9.20 -16.46 -9.13
CA THR A 40 9.71 -16.19 -10.47
C THR A 40 9.02 -15.04 -11.20
N ASP A 41 7.91 -14.53 -10.69
CA ASP A 41 7.27 -13.34 -11.26
C ASP A 41 8.19 -12.11 -11.18
N LEU A 42 9.01 -12.00 -10.14
CA LEU A 42 9.97 -10.89 -9.99
C LEU A 42 11.07 -10.93 -11.06
N ASP A 43 11.55 -12.13 -11.42
CA ASP A 43 12.52 -12.31 -12.50
C ASP A 43 11.91 -11.86 -13.82
N ARG A 44 10.67 -12.23 -14.10
CA ARG A 44 9.95 -11.80 -15.32
C ARG A 44 9.76 -10.30 -15.39
N PHE A 45 9.54 -9.62 -14.27
CA PHE A 45 9.48 -8.16 -14.26
C PHE A 45 10.84 -7.54 -14.62
N ALA A 46 11.94 -8.10 -14.12
CA ALA A 46 13.29 -7.68 -14.51
C ALA A 46 13.57 -7.92 -16.01
N ASP A 47 13.15 -9.08 -16.54
CA ASP A 47 13.29 -9.44 -17.96
C ASP A 47 12.50 -8.50 -18.88
N LEU A 48 11.35 -7.97 -18.42
CA LEU A 48 10.59 -6.92 -19.11
C LEU A 48 11.27 -5.55 -19.08
N GLY A 49 12.39 -5.42 -18.38
CA GLY A 49 13.13 -4.16 -18.26
C GLY A 49 12.59 -3.20 -17.20
N LEU A 50 11.70 -3.65 -16.30
CA LEU A 50 11.23 -2.84 -15.18
C LEU A 50 12.39 -2.53 -14.23
N ARG A 51 12.53 -1.25 -13.86
CA ARG A 51 13.53 -0.79 -12.89
C ARG A 51 12.90 -0.25 -11.61
N THR A 52 11.61 0.02 -11.63
CA THR A 52 10.83 0.46 -10.47
C THR A 52 9.55 -0.35 -10.39
N LEU A 53 9.22 -0.85 -9.21
CA LEU A 53 8.07 -1.71 -8.96
C LEU A 53 7.30 -1.24 -7.73
N ARG A 54 5.99 -0.98 -7.85
CA ARG A 54 5.12 -0.87 -6.69
C ARG A 54 4.99 -2.23 -6.03
N PHE A 55 5.66 -2.37 -4.88
CA PHE A 55 5.79 -3.62 -4.16
C PHE A 55 4.80 -3.69 -2.99
N PRO A 56 4.01 -4.77 -2.86
CA PRO A 56 3.00 -4.89 -1.83
C PRO A 56 3.61 -5.27 -0.46
N LEU A 57 3.52 -4.33 0.47
CA LEU A 57 3.70 -4.55 1.90
C LEU A 57 2.36 -4.27 2.59
N VAL A 58 1.31 -4.96 2.11
CA VAL A 58 -0.07 -4.67 2.50
C VAL A 58 -0.33 -5.10 3.93
N TRP A 59 -0.85 -4.18 4.74
CA TRP A 59 -1.03 -4.35 6.18
C TRP A 59 -1.81 -5.63 6.54
N GLU A 60 -2.89 -5.91 5.83
CA GLU A 60 -3.72 -7.11 6.02
C GLU A 60 -2.99 -8.43 5.74
N THR A 61 -1.91 -8.40 4.99
CA THR A 61 -1.12 -9.60 4.67
C THR A 61 0.03 -9.83 5.64
N CYS A 62 0.47 -8.79 6.32
CA CYS A 62 1.61 -8.83 7.24
C CYS A 62 1.19 -8.92 8.71
N ALA A 63 -0.03 -8.48 9.06
CA ALA A 63 -0.47 -8.46 10.45
C ALA A 63 -1.83 -9.15 10.63
N ALA A 64 -1.92 -10.06 11.59
CA ALA A 64 -3.18 -10.72 11.93
C ALA A 64 -4.19 -9.79 12.61
N THR A 65 -3.71 -8.74 13.31
CA THR A 65 -4.50 -7.69 13.97
C THR A 65 -3.73 -6.37 13.95
N ALA A 66 -4.43 -5.24 14.15
CA ALA A 66 -3.84 -3.91 14.08
C ALA A 66 -2.71 -3.59 15.09
N GLY A 67 -2.60 -4.35 16.16
CA GLY A 67 -1.56 -4.18 17.18
C GLY A 67 -0.79 -5.47 17.46
N GLY A 68 -1.02 -6.50 16.64
CA GLY A 68 -0.38 -7.80 16.78
C GLY A 68 1.03 -7.85 16.19
N GLU A 69 1.64 -9.01 16.33
CA GLU A 69 2.92 -9.32 15.69
C GLU A 69 2.80 -9.23 14.17
N ILE A 70 3.87 -8.74 13.54
CA ILE A 70 3.95 -8.59 12.09
C ILE A 70 4.80 -9.72 11.52
N ASP A 71 4.23 -10.51 10.63
CA ASP A 71 4.93 -11.54 9.89
C ASP A 71 5.61 -10.94 8.66
N TRP A 72 6.92 -10.91 8.68
CA TRP A 72 7.76 -10.41 7.60
C TRP A 72 8.26 -11.49 6.64
N THR A 73 7.94 -12.76 6.88
CA THR A 73 8.55 -13.93 6.19
C THR A 73 8.40 -13.82 4.67
N TRP A 74 7.20 -13.48 4.18
CA TRP A 74 6.93 -13.35 2.76
C TRP A 74 7.66 -12.14 2.16
N SER A 75 7.56 -11.00 2.82
CA SER A 75 8.13 -9.75 2.33
C SER A 75 9.66 -9.71 2.39
N ASP A 76 10.27 -10.29 3.42
CA ASP A 76 11.73 -10.38 3.53
C ASP A 76 12.36 -11.08 2.32
N ARG A 77 11.84 -12.25 1.97
CA ARG A 77 12.35 -13.04 0.83
C ARG A 77 12.16 -12.29 -0.50
N ARG A 78 10.99 -11.70 -0.69
CA ARG A 78 10.64 -11.01 -1.93
C ARG A 78 11.41 -9.70 -2.11
N LEU A 79 11.54 -8.91 -1.06
CA LEU A 79 12.33 -7.67 -1.11
C LEU A 79 13.82 -7.93 -1.29
N ALA A 80 14.37 -9.02 -0.72
CA ALA A 80 15.72 -9.43 -1.02
C ALA A 80 15.88 -9.69 -2.52
N ARG A 81 14.95 -10.47 -3.14
CA ARG A 81 15.00 -10.75 -4.57
C ARG A 81 14.84 -9.49 -5.44
N VAL A 82 13.93 -8.58 -5.08
CA VAL A 82 13.75 -7.29 -5.78
C VAL A 82 15.06 -6.50 -5.82
N ARG A 83 15.78 -6.47 -4.69
CA ARG A 83 17.09 -5.79 -4.60
C ARG A 83 18.16 -6.49 -5.44
N ASP A 84 18.24 -7.82 -5.40
CA ASP A 84 19.19 -8.60 -6.20
C ASP A 84 18.99 -8.38 -7.70
N LEU A 85 17.74 -8.15 -8.13
CA LEU A 85 17.38 -7.83 -9.50
C LEU A 85 17.62 -6.35 -9.89
N GLY A 86 18.09 -5.53 -8.96
CA GLY A 86 18.32 -4.10 -9.18
C GLY A 86 17.04 -3.29 -9.42
N ILE A 87 15.90 -3.78 -8.91
CA ILE A 87 14.60 -3.09 -9.02
C ILE A 87 14.40 -2.21 -7.78
N ARG A 88 14.03 -0.94 -7.98
CA ARG A 88 13.65 0.00 -6.91
C ARG A 88 12.22 -0.31 -6.46
N PRO A 89 11.97 -0.71 -5.20
CA PRO A 89 10.62 -0.91 -4.71
C PRO A 89 9.97 0.40 -4.25
N ILE A 90 8.72 0.63 -4.64
CA ILE A 90 7.81 1.61 -4.04
C ILE A 90 6.88 0.85 -3.10
N ALA A 91 6.99 1.06 -1.79
CA ALA A 91 6.24 0.29 -0.81
C ALA A 91 4.75 0.67 -0.77
N GLY A 92 3.86 -0.23 -1.16
CA GLY A 92 2.41 -0.09 -1.03
C GLY A 92 1.92 -0.70 0.28
N LEU A 93 1.33 0.11 1.19
CA LEU A 93 1.03 -0.34 2.56
C LEU A 93 -0.45 -0.67 2.78
N LEU A 94 -1.37 -0.06 2.04
CA LEU A 94 -2.80 -0.36 2.03
C LEU A 94 -3.34 -0.23 0.61
N HIS A 95 -4.01 -1.26 0.12
CA HIS A 95 -4.53 -1.29 -1.24
C HIS A 95 -5.99 -1.75 -1.25
N HIS A 96 -6.91 -0.79 -1.29
CA HIS A 96 -8.37 -0.96 -1.23
C HIS A 96 -8.87 -1.75 -0.02
N GLY A 97 -8.08 -1.76 1.04
CA GLY A 97 -8.38 -2.43 2.29
C GLY A 97 -8.94 -1.50 3.36
N SER A 98 -9.22 -2.10 4.50
CA SER A 98 -9.66 -1.42 5.72
C SER A 98 -8.76 -1.73 6.92
N GLY A 99 -7.59 -2.30 6.64
CA GLY A 99 -6.66 -2.86 7.61
C GLY A 99 -7.03 -4.27 8.09
N PRO A 100 -6.18 -4.90 8.89
CA PRO A 100 -6.42 -6.24 9.42
C PRO A 100 -7.65 -6.29 10.35
N PRO A 101 -8.08 -7.50 10.81
CA PRO A 101 -9.17 -7.64 11.76
C PRO A 101 -9.03 -6.71 12.96
N GLY A 102 -10.14 -6.07 13.35
CA GLY A 102 -10.16 -5.06 14.42
C GLY A 102 -9.92 -3.62 13.94
N THR A 103 -9.76 -3.39 12.63
CA THR A 103 -9.70 -2.05 12.03
C THR A 103 -10.92 -1.74 11.18
N ASN A 104 -11.15 -0.45 10.97
CA ASN A 104 -12.26 0.08 10.20
C ASN A 104 -11.90 1.49 9.70
N LEU A 105 -12.20 1.81 8.45
CA LEU A 105 -11.96 3.15 7.90
C LEU A 105 -12.76 4.26 8.60
N LEU A 106 -13.82 3.90 9.34
CA LEU A 106 -14.62 4.83 10.16
C LEU A 106 -14.15 4.88 11.62
N ASP A 107 -13.16 4.06 12.02
CA ASP A 107 -12.54 4.11 13.35
C ASP A 107 -11.71 5.40 13.47
N PRO A 108 -11.97 6.25 14.47
CA PRO A 108 -11.19 7.46 14.71
C PRO A 108 -9.69 7.20 14.91
N GLU A 109 -9.32 6.01 15.39
CA GLU A 109 -7.92 5.60 15.63
C GLU A 109 -7.25 4.95 14.41
N PHE A 110 -7.99 4.76 13.29
CA PHE A 110 -7.44 4.15 12.08
C PHE A 110 -6.15 4.83 11.60
N PRO A 111 -6.08 6.17 11.51
CA PRO A 111 -4.87 6.84 11.03
C PRO A 111 -3.63 6.56 11.88
N GLU A 112 -3.78 6.55 13.21
CA GLU A 112 -2.71 6.30 14.16
C GLU A 112 -2.29 4.83 14.18
N LYS A 113 -3.25 3.90 14.08
CA LYS A 113 -2.98 2.46 13.94
C LYS A 113 -2.19 2.18 12.68
N PHE A 114 -2.59 2.78 11.55
CA PHE A 114 -1.93 2.65 10.27
C PHE A 114 -0.51 3.27 10.28
N ALA A 115 -0.33 4.44 10.89
CA ALA A 115 0.98 5.07 11.02
C ALA A 115 1.97 4.21 11.81
N ARG A 116 1.51 3.49 12.85
CA ARG A 116 2.36 2.53 13.58
C ARG A 116 2.84 1.39 12.69
N TYR A 117 1.97 0.85 11.84
CA TYR A 117 2.37 -0.14 10.85
C TYR A 117 3.40 0.42 9.86
N ALA A 118 3.16 1.61 9.31
CA ALA A 118 4.07 2.27 8.38
C ALA A 118 5.46 2.50 9.01
N ALA A 119 5.52 2.93 10.27
CA ALA A 119 6.76 3.05 11.02
C ALA A 119 7.48 1.70 11.21
N ALA A 120 6.74 0.63 11.44
CA ALA A 120 7.32 -0.71 11.55
C ALA A 120 7.95 -1.18 10.23
N VAL A 121 7.27 -0.92 9.10
CA VAL A 121 7.82 -1.18 7.75
C VAL A 121 9.10 -0.40 7.52
N ALA A 122 9.12 0.91 7.80
CA ALA A 122 10.31 1.73 7.61
C ALA A 122 11.50 1.26 8.46
N ARG A 123 11.25 0.91 9.72
CA ARG A 123 12.31 0.34 10.60
C ARG A 123 12.80 -1.02 10.12
N ARG A 124 11.92 -1.88 9.58
CA ARG A 124 12.29 -3.19 9.05
C ARG A 124 13.11 -3.08 7.78
N TYR A 125 12.76 -2.13 6.92
CA TYR A 125 13.34 -1.95 5.59
C TYR A 125 13.87 -0.53 5.38
N PRO A 126 14.93 -0.11 6.09
CA PRO A 126 15.44 1.27 6.04
C PRO A 126 16.02 1.67 4.67
N PHE A 127 16.17 0.73 3.75
CA PHE A 127 16.58 1.00 2.37
C PHE A 127 15.42 1.48 1.47
N LEU A 128 14.17 1.33 1.89
CA LEU A 128 13.02 1.82 1.15
C LEU A 128 13.01 3.35 1.16
N ASP A 129 12.93 3.96 -0.02
CA ASP A 129 12.99 5.40 -0.22
C ASP A 129 11.69 5.99 -0.83
N ALA A 130 10.74 5.14 -1.25
CA ALA A 130 9.49 5.56 -1.85
C ALA A 130 8.30 4.75 -1.34
N TYR A 131 7.17 5.44 -1.08
CA TYR A 131 5.98 4.83 -0.48
C TYR A 131 4.70 5.30 -1.14
N THR A 132 3.77 4.36 -1.36
CA THR A 132 2.34 4.62 -1.56
C THR A 132 1.61 4.15 -0.30
N PRO A 133 1.46 4.99 0.75
CA PRO A 133 0.88 4.51 2.00
C PRO A 133 -0.53 3.95 1.81
N ILE A 134 -1.40 4.67 1.11
CA ILE A 134 -2.76 4.23 0.80
C ILE A 134 -3.02 4.44 -0.69
N ASN A 135 -3.32 3.35 -1.40
CA ASN A 135 -3.72 3.41 -2.80
C ASN A 135 -5.16 3.92 -2.93
N GLU A 136 -5.36 4.93 -3.75
CA GLU A 136 -6.66 5.47 -4.16
C GLU A 136 -7.65 5.67 -2.99
N PRO A 137 -7.40 6.60 -2.06
CA PRO A 137 -8.27 6.86 -0.93
C PRO A 137 -9.72 7.18 -1.32
N LEU A 138 -9.92 7.92 -2.43
CA LEU A 138 -11.24 8.30 -2.93
C LEU A 138 -12.03 7.08 -3.40
N THR A 139 -11.42 6.24 -4.24
CA THR A 139 -12.01 4.99 -4.72
C THR A 139 -12.37 4.08 -3.55
N THR A 140 -11.44 3.88 -2.62
CA THR A 140 -11.66 3.04 -1.44
C THR A 140 -12.79 3.57 -0.58
N ALA A 141 -12.87 4.88 -0.34
CA ALA A 141 -13.96 5.50 0.42
C ALA A 141 -15.31 5.35 -0.28
N ARG A 142 -15.36 5.53 -1.61
CA ARG A 142 -16.60 5.33 -2.42
C ARG A 142 -17.13 3.92 -2.26
N PHE A 143 -16.29 2.90 -2.47
CA PHE A 143 -16.72 1.51 -2.42
C PHE A 143 -17.05 1.02 -1.01
N SER A 144 -16.36 1.53 0.00
CA SER A 144 -16.52 1.10 1.40
C SER A 144 -17.63 1.84 2.15
N ALA A 145 -17.84 3.13 1.84
CA ALA A 145 -18.68 3.97 2.70
C ALA A 145 -19.78 4.77 1.96
N LEU A 146 -19.72 4.89 0.61
CA LEU A 146 -20.80 5.50 -0.18
C LEU A 146 -21.66 4.44 -0.85
N TYR A 147 -21.02 3.45 -1.51
CA TYR A 147 -21.75 2.39 -2.22
C TYR A 147 -21.98 1.14 -1.35
N GLY A 148 -21.22 0.96 -0.28
CA GLY A 148 -21.37 -0.13 0.66
C GLY A 148 -20.98 -1.51 0.11
N HIS A 149 -20.16 -1.57 -0.93
CA HIS A 149 -19.70 -2.83 -1.51
C HIS A 149 -18.63 -3.51 -0.65
N TRP A 150 -17.74 -2.72 -0.04
CA TRP A 150 -16.67 -3.21 0.83
C TRP A 150 -16.93 -2.82 2.29
N TYR A 151 -16.30 -3.51 3.21
CA TYR A 151 -16.36 -3.18 4.63
C TYR A 151 -15.85 -1.74 4.87
N PRO A 152 -16.53 -0.93 5.70
CA PRO A 152 -17.58 -1.26 6.68
C PRO A 152 -19.03 -1.27 6.14
N HIS A 153 -19.25 -1.24 4.82
CA HIS A 153 -20.56 -1.32 4.18
C HIS A 153 -21.50 -0.14 4.46
N ALA A 154 -20.96 1.01 4.84
CA ALA A 154 -21.76 2.22 4.99
C ALA A 154 -22.25 2.73 3.62
N ARG A 155 -23.36 3.51 3.62
CA ARG A 155 -24.03 3.96 2.39
C ARG A 155 -24.56 5.37 2.54
N ASP A 156 -23.69 6.28 3.01
CA ASP A 156 -24.08 7.67 3.21
C ASP A 156 -22.87 8.61 3.04
N ASP A 157 -23.18 9.89 2.70
CA ASP A 157 -22.17 10.91 2.44
C ASP A 157 -21.28 11.21 3.65
N ARG A 158 -21.84 11.17 4.86
CA ARG A 158 -21.08 11.43 6.09
C ARG A 158 -20.02 10.35 6.33
N SER A 159 -20.40 9.10 6.17
CA SER A 159 -19.48 7.96 6.29
C SER A 159 -18.43 7.98 5.18
N PHE A 160 -18.82 8.31 3.94
CA PHE A 160 -17.90 8.49 2.84
C PHE A 160 -16.84 9.55 3.14
N LEU A 161 -17.25 10.75 3.54
CA LEU A 161 -16.31 11.83 3.89
C LEU A 161 -15.41 11.45 5.06
N ARG A 162 -15.94 10.79 6.09
CA ARG A 162 -15.15 10.30 7.22
C ARG A 162 -14.09 9.29 6.77
N ALA A 163 -14.46 8.31 5.95
CA ALA A 163 -13.54 7.31 5.45
C ALA A 163 -12.44 7.92 4.56
N LEU A 164 -12.79 8.89 3.72
CA LEU A 164 -11.83 9.61 2.89
C LEU A 164 -10.84 10.41 3.74
N LEU A 165 -11.36 11.23 4.66
CA LEU A 165 -10.52 12.07 5.52
C LEU A 165 -9.63 11.24 6.46
N ALA A 166 -10.13 10.11 6.97
CA ALA A 166 -9.34 9.18 7.79
C ALA A 166 -8.16 8.60 6.99
N GLN A 167 -8.38 8.22 5.74
CA GLN A 167 -7.30 7.74 4.87
C GLN A 167 -6.29 8.84 4.54
N CYS A 168 -6.73 10.04 4.18
CA CYS A 168 -5.84 11.18 3.93
C CYS A 168 -4.99 11.51 5.17
N ARG A 169 -5.61 11.53 6.36
CA ARG A 169 -4.87 11.69 7.63
C ARG A 169 -3.91 10.53 7.85
N GLY A 170 -4.31 9.31 7.54
CA GLY A 170 -3.46 8.11 7.58
C GLY A 170 -2.21 8.26 6.72
N VAL A 171 -2.33 8.76 5.48
CA VAL A 171 -1.18 9.05 4.61
C VAL A 171 -0.24 10.06 5.26
N VAL A 172 -0.76 11.17 5.79
CA VAL A 172 0.06 12.21 6.43
C VAL A 172 0.81 11.66 7.65
N LEU A 173 0.13 10.93 8.53
CA LEU A 173 0.75 10.37 9.73
C LEU A 173 1.74 9.26 9.40
N ALA A 174 1.42 8.41 8.42
CA ALA A 174 2.32 7.38 7.94
C ALA A 174 3.61 7.99 7.39
N MET A 175 3.53 8.99 6.51
CA MET A 175 4.73 9.64 5.95
C MET A 175 5.56 10.38 7.01
N ARG A 176 4.92 10.98 8.03
CA ARG A 176 5.65 11.54 9.17
C ARG A 176 6.45 10.47 9.90
N ALA A 177 5.81 9.36 10.26
CA ALA A 177 6.45 8.25 10.97
C ALA A 177 7.53 7.54 10.13
N ILE A 178 7.35 7.42 8.82
CA ILE A 178 8.36 6.92 7.89
C ILE A 178 9.57 7.85 7.87
N ARG A 179 9.36 9.16 7.79
CA ARG A 179 10.43 10.17 7.71
C ARG A 179 11.21 10.35 9.01
N GLU A 180 10.73 9.85 10.13
CA GLU A 180 11.55 9.72 11.35
C GLU A 180 12.68 8.68 11.18
N VAL A 181 12.48 7.69 10.31
CA VAL A 181 13.48 6.64 9.99
C VAL A 181 14.25 6.96 8.72
N ARG A 182 13.55 7.44 7.69
CA ARG A 182 14.08 7.78 6.38
C ARG A 182 13.63 9.20 5.99
N PRO A 183 14.39 10.26 6.37
CA PRO A 183 13.98 11.66 6.20
C PRO A 183 13.67 12.08 4.76
N ASP A 184 14.34 11.47 3.78
CA ASP A 184 14.23 11.72 2.34
C ASP A 184 13.19 10.82 1.64
N ALA A 185 12.39 10.05 2.39
CA ALA A 185 11.37 9.16 1.81
C ALA A 185 10.36 9.95 0.96
N GLU A 186 10.17 9.48 -0.28
CA GLU A 186 9.24 10.04 -1.26
C GLU A 186 7.82 9.52 -1.05
N LEU A 187 6.83 10.40 -1.18
CA LEU A 187 5.43 10.04 -1.30
C LEU A 187 5.07 9.88 -2.78
N ILE A 188 4.68 8.68 -3.18
CA ILE A 188 4.11 8.38 -4.50
C ILE A 188 2.62 8.14 -4.32
N GLN A 189 1.81 9.19 -4.41
CA GLN A 189 0.37 9.08 -4.24
C GLN A 189 -0.32 8.72 -5.57
N THR A 190 -1.25 7.80 -5.50
CA THR A 190 -2.10 7.38 -6.61
C THR A 190 -3.56 7.65 -6.30
N GLU A 191 -4.34 8.05 -7.31
CA GLU A 191 -5.78 8.24 -7.21
C GLU A 191 -6.45 8.04 -8.57
N ASP A 192 -7.71 7.59 -8.55
CA ASP A 192 -8.59 7.60 -9.71
C ASP A 192 -9.36 8.92 -9.75
N LEU A 193 -8.97 9.77 -10.70
CA LEU A 193 -9.57 11.10 -10.93
C LEU A 193 -10.61 11.08 -12.05
N GLY A 194 -11.31 9.97 -12.23
CA GLY A 194 -12.39 9.85 -13.20
C GLY A 194 -13.46 10.95 -13.02
N LYS A 195 -14.01 11.43 -14.14
CA LYS A 195 -15.10 12.41 -14.17
C LYS A 195 -16.44 11.73 -13.89
#